data_9e7f741080ae3d68e565a9814a2577bb
#
_entry.id   9e7f741080ae3d68e565a9814a2577bb
#
_cell.length_a   1.000
_cell.length_b   1.000
_cell.length_c   1.000
_cell.angle_alpha   90.00
_cell.angle_beta   90.00
_cell.angle_gamma   90.00
#
_symmetry.space_group_name_H-M   'P 1'
#
loop_
_entity.id
_entity.type
_entity.pdbx_description
1 polymer ?
#
loop_
_entity_poly.entity_id
_entity_poly.type
_entity_poly.pdbx_seq_one_letter_code
_entity_poly.pdbx_strand_id
1 'polypeptide(L)'
;MSDPQRREFLVAAAGIASLATLSGTQPAAAGDPSFMNNVPDPVAAGKELPTFKFALEKSEGKVIGNSFGKEATVTQLPISKGIAGVSMKLEPGAMRELHWHATAAEWAFVLEGRVRTTVFDPAGYAETNDFEPGDVWYFPRGHGHMLECLDNKPCHFILIFDNGYFSEFGTFSITDWVGHAPKPLLAKTFGLPESAFDSFPKDEVYFARGKIPPTEPSVPLEGWKLPPETHRYRLLAQPPHGTFQGGREWRVDSTRFPISKTVTGVILDLDPGGVRTLHWHPNANEWQYVIDGDVSVTLFGSHGRFRTEQLSKGDVGYIPQGYGHSIENIGNRPSRMLIGFNTGVYQTIDLSNWIAANPLDVLATNFSQPPELFEKFPHRDVFIAAKDGPGK
;
A
#
# COMPACT_ATOMS: atom_id res chain seq x y z
N MET A 1 31.23 6.07 -53.32
CA MET A 1 30.71 7.42 -53.11
C MET A 1 30.26 7.52 -51.68
N SER A 2 31.07 8.13 -50.84
CA SER A 2 30.92 8.26 -49.39
C SER A 2 29.98 9.41 -49.05
N ASP A 3 29.00 9.13 -48.24
CA ASP A 3 28.04 10.11 -47.71
C ASP A 3 28.71 10.98 -46.63
N PRO A 4 28.67 12.34 -46.73
CA PRO A 4 29.38 13.27 -45.83
C PRO A 4 28.55 13.77 -44.63
N GLN A 5 27.44 13.15 -44.27
CA GLN A 5 26.51 13.72 -43.27
C GLN A 5 26.63 13.15 -41.83
N ARG A 6 27.73 12.50 -41.48
CA ARG A 6 27.92 11.96 -40.11
C ARG A 6 29.02 12.59 -39.27
N ARG A 7 29.40 13.85 -39.53
CA ARG A 7 30.51 14.53 -38.79
C ARG A 7 30.30 15.99 -38.42
N GLU A 8 29.08 16.39 -38.07
CA GLU A 8 28.88 17.76 -37.53
C GLU A 8 27.87 17.79 -36.38
N PHE A 9 28.21 17.15 -35.27
CA PHE A 9 27.47 17.35 -34.00
C PHE A 9 28.38 17.31 -32.77
N LEU A 10 29.55 17.84 -32.87
CA LEU A 10 30.45 17.91 -31.72
C LEU A 10 31.34 19.15 -31.80
N VAL A 11 30.82 20.38 -31.88
CA VAL A 11 31.48 21.61 -31.40
C VAL A 11 30.44 22.73 -31.43
N ALA A 12 29.75 22.99 -30.32
CA ALA A 12 29.26 24.32 -29.93
C ALA A 12 28.43 24.18 -28.62
N ALA A 13 29.08 24.19 -27.50
CA ALA A 13 28.47 24.53 -26.22
C ALA A 13 29.52 25.08 -25.26
N ALA A 14 30.01 26.27 -25.57
CA ALA A 14 30.67 27.08 -24.58
C ALA A 14 30.04 28.49 -24.62
N GLY A 15 29.38 28.85 -23.54
CA GLY A 15 29.03 30.23 -23.23
C GLY A 15 27.54 30.56 -23.35
N ILE A 16 26.86 30.60 -22.22
CA ILE A 16 26.15 31.74 -21.61
C ILE A 16 25.45 31.21 -20.36
N ALA A 17 26.01 31.55 -19.20
CA ALA A 17 25.33 31.41 -17.93
C ALA A 17 24.27 32.50 -17.81
N SER A 18 23.03 32.17 -17.94
CA SER A 18 21.90 33.00 -17.50
C SER A 18 21.24 32.29 -16.33
N LEU A 19 21.37 32.85 -15.13
CA LEU A 19 20.59 32.48 -13.95
C LEU A 19 19.11 32.71 -14.25
N ALA A 20 18.41 31.68 -14.62
CA ALA A 20 16.96 31.61 -14.48
C ALA A 20 16.69 30.80 -13.21
N THR A 21 16.19 31.47 -12.18
CA THR A 21 15.60 30.82 -11.02
C THR A 21 14.32 30.07 -11.48
N LEU A 22 14.50 28.86 -11.92
CA LEU A 22 13.40 27.92 -12.07
C LEU A 22 13.05 27.45 -10.65
N SER A 23 11.89 27.87 -10.17
CA SER A 23 11.18 27.21 -9.09
C SER A 23 10.92 25.77 -9.54
N GLY A 24 11.88 24.89 -9.31
CA GLY A 24 11.77 23.48 -9.58
C GLY A 24 10.77 22.88 -8.59
N THR A 25 9.63 22.44 -9.07
CA THR A 25 8.88 21.39 -8.41
C THR A 25 9.84 20.21 -8.26
N GLN A 26 10.31 19.95 -7.04
CA GLN A 26 11.07 18.73 -6.77
C GLN A 26 10.20 17.53 -7.21
N PRO A 27 10.72 16.60 -8.00
CA PRO A 27 10.05 15.34 -8.20
C PRO A 27 9.81 14.73 -6.82
N ALA A 28 8.60 14.19 -6.59
CA ALA A 28 8.26 13.46 -5.38
C ALA A 28 9.42 12.51 -5.07
N ALA A 29 9.97 12.60 -3.87
CA ALA A 29 11.09 11.79 -3.45
C ALA A 29 10.76 10.33 -3.71
N ALA A 30 11.52 9.68 -4.58
CA ALA A 30 11.60 8.23 -4.62
C ALA A 30 11.76 7.78 -3.16
N GLY A 31 10.98 6.75 -2.74
CA GLY A 31 10.92 6.31 -1.36
C GLY A 31 12.31 6.31 -0.72
N ASP A 32 12.36 6.73 0.52
CA ASP A 32 13.59 7.00 1.28
C ASP A 32 14.66 5.91 1.01
N PRO A 33 15.83 6.24 0.42
CA PRO A 33 16.89 5.27 0.17
C PRO A 33 17.36 4.52 1.42
N SER A 34 17.07 5.04 2.61
CA SER A 34 17.39 4.36 3.87
C SER A 34 16.71 3.00 3.99
N PHE A 35 15.60 2.75 3.31
CA PHE A 35 14.98 1.42 3.24
C PHE A 35 15.89 0.37 2.57
N MET A 36 16.73 0.78 1.63
CA MET A 36 17.68 -0.10 0.95
C MET A 36 18.75 -0.66 1.91
N ASN A 37 19.13 0.10 2.94
CA ASN A 37 20.13 -0.33 3.94
C ASN A 37 19.60 -1.40 4.89
N ASN A 38 18.31 -1.69 4.85
CA ASN A 38 17.65 -2.67 5.71
C ASN A 38 17.30 -3.98 4.98
N VAL A 39 17.56 -4.08 3.69
CA VAL A 39 17.47 -5.36 2.99
C VAL A 39 18.57 -6.26 3.54
N PRO A 40 18.29 -7.52 3.93
CA PRO A 40 19.33 -8.46 4.32
C PRO A 40 20.38 -8.51 3.23
N ASP A 41 21.68 -8.37 3.60
CA ASP A 41 22.77 -8.40 2.64
C ASP A 41 22.67 -9.68 1.80
N PRO A 42 22.43 -9.56 0.47
CA PRO A 42 22.33 -10.72 -0.39
C PRO A 42 23.63 -11.54 -0.46
N VAL A 43 24.76 -10.92 -0.07
CA VAL A 43 26.08 -11.56 -0.03
C VAL A 43 26.27 -12.43 1.23
N ALA A 44 25.40 -12.37 2.24
CA ALA A 44 25.43 -13.32 3.35
C ALA A 44 25.12 -14.74 2.84
N ALA A 45 26.07 -15.30 2.09
CA ALA A 45 25.98 -16.58 1.42
C ALA A 45 25.62 -17.70 2.40
N GLY A 46 24.70 -18.59 2.02
CA GLY A 46 24.40 -19.83 2.72
C GLY A 46 23.29 -19.76 3.76
N LYS A 47 22.60 -18.64 3.95
CA LYS A 47 21.41 -18.55 4.80
C LYS A 47 20.15 -18.61 3.97
N GLU A 48 19.15 -19.34 4.44
CA GLU A 48 17.80 -19.32 3.87
C GLU A 48 17.20 -17.92 3.99
N LEU A 49 16.30 -17.58 3.06
CA LEU A 49 15.50 -16.37 3.20
C LEU A 49 14.62 -16.48 4.46
N PRO A 50 14.45 -15.39 5.24
CA PRO A 50 13.55 -15.42 6.39
C PRO A 50 12.10 -15.64 5.93
N THR A 51 11.23 -16.04 6.88
CA THR A 51 9.80 -16.05 6.60
C THR A 51 9.33 -14.66 6.20
N PHE A 52 8.50 -14.61 5.17
CA PHE A 52 7.85 -13.40 4.71
C PHE A 52 6.32 -13.46 4.90
N LYS A 53 5.83 -14.46 5.63
CA LYS A 53 4.43 -14.69 5.95
C LYS A 53 4.14 -14.41 7.43
N PHE A 54 2.95 -13.84 7.68
CA PHE A 54 2.39 -13.69 9.03
C PHE A 54 0.86 -13.92 9.01
N ALA A 55 0.33 -14.64 9.99
CA ALA A 55 -1.10 -14.95 10.09
C ALA A 55 -1.84 -13.82 10.82
N LEU A 56 -2.10 -12.68 10.15
CA LEU A 56 -2.63 -11.46 10.73
C LEU A 56 -3.95 -11.68 11.46
N GLU A 57 -4.91 -12.36 10.82
CA GLU A 57 -6.24 -12.57 11.42
C GLU A 57 -6.23 -13.55 12.60
N LYS A 58 -5.18 -14.35 12.76
CA LYS A 58 -4.99 -15.25 13.90
C LYS A 58 -4.17 -14.63 15.03
N SER A 59 -3.60 -13.45 14.80
CA SER A 59 -2.79 -12.75 15.81
C SER A 59 -3.66 -12.17 16.90
N GLU A 60 -3.04 -11.93 18.05
CA GLU A 60 -3.61 -11.09 19.08
C GLU A 60 -3.66 -9.65 18.56
N GLY A 61 -4.62 -8.88 19.05
CA GLY A 61 -4.79 -7.48 18.70
C GLY A 61 -5.25 -6.68 19.90
N LYS A 62 -5.41 -5.38 19.71
CA LYS A 62 -6.10 -4.52 20.67
C LYS A 62 -7.59 -4.70 20.48
N VAL A 63 -8.29 -5.26 21.48
CA VAL A 63 -9.72 -5.58 21.43
C VAL A 63 -10.45 -4.76 22.47
N ILE A 64 -11.49 -4.04 22.06
CA ILE A 64 -12.39 -3.26 22.94
C ILE A 64 -13.82 -3.55 22.50
N GLY A 65 -14.59 -4.21 23.36
CA GLY A 65 -15.91 -4.74 22.97
C GLY A 65 -15.75 -5.81 21.88
N ASN A 66 -16.45 -5.65 20.76
CA ASN A 66 -16.31 -6.49 19.58
C ASN A 66 -15.51 -5.81 18.44
N SER A 67 -14.95 -4.64 18.71
CA SER A 67 -14.02 -3.94 17.81
C SER A 67 -12.59 -4.45 18.05
N PHE A 68 -11.79 -4.53 17.01
CA PHE A 68 -10.38 -4.91 17.11
C PHE A 68 -9.50 -4.19 16.09
N GLY A 69 -8.24 -4.02 16.46
CA GLY A 69 -7.11 -3.72 15.57
C GLY A 69 -6.05 -4.80 15.73
N LYS A 70 -5.61 -5.41 14.62
CA LYS A 70 -4.54 -6.41 14.55
C LYS A 70 -3.48 -5.92 13.60
N GLU A 71 -2.23 -5.89 14.00
CA GLU A 71 -1.15 -5.31 13.19
C GLU A 71 -0.09 -6.33 12.80
N ALA A 72 0.54 -6.06 11.66
CA ALA A 72 1.76 -6.71 11.18
C ALA A 72 2.78 -5.62 10.87
N THR A 73 3.65 -5.34 11.82
CA THR A 73 4.79 -4.42 11.72
C THR A 73 6.10 -5.21 11.65
N VAL A 74 7.24 -4.55 11.65
CA VAL A 74 8.55 -5.22 11.80
C VAL A 74 8.64 -6.07 13.06
N THR A 75 7.83 -5.82 14.09
CA THR A 75 7.82 -6.61 15.33
C THR A 75 7.23 -8.00 15.07
N GLN A 76 6.13 -8.09 14.35
CA GLN A 76 5.47 -9.35 14.01
C GLN A 76 6.07 -10.02 12.78
N LEU A 77 6.50 -9.22 11.81
CA LEU A 77 7.09 -9.67 10.54
C LEU A 77 8.40 -8.90 10.25
N PRO A 78 9.56 -9.35 10.77
CA PRO A 78 10.81 -8.57 10.73
C PRO A 78 11.34 -8.19 9.34
N ILE A 79 10.92 -8.89 8.29
CA ILE A 79 11.26 -8.55 6.91
C ILE A 79 10.47 -7.33 6.40
N SER A 80 9.29 -7.02 6.99
CA SER A 80 8.36 -5.97 6.55
C SER A 80 8.80 -4.58 7.01
N LYS A 81 9.97 -4.14 6.57
CA LYS A 81 10.58 -2.88 7.04
C LYS A 81 9.98 -1.63 6.38
N GLY A 82 9.49 -1.76 5.16
CA GLY A 82 8.97 -0.64 4.38
C GLY A 82 7.47 -0.42 4.48
N ILE A 83 6.72 -1.40 5.00
CA ILE A 83 5.25 -1.35 5.07
C ILE A 83 4.79 -2.03 6.35
N ALA A 84 3.84 -1.41 7.06
CA ALA A 84 3.05 -2.07 8.09
C ALA A 84 1.61 -2.22 7.59
N GLY A 85 0.90 -3.24 8.07
CA GLY A 85 -0.51 -3.43 7.76
C GLY A 85 -1.34 -3.72 9.00
N VAL A 86 -2.61 -3.31 8.97
CA VAL A 86 -3.55 -3.50 10.07
C VAL A 86 -4.88 -4.02 9.54
N SER A 87 -5.42 -5.04 10.19
CA SER A 87 -6.81 -5.44 10.06
C SER A 87 -7.61 -4.75 11.16
N MET A 88 -8.58 -3.90 10.79
CA MET A 88 -9.41 -3.18 11.76
C MET A 88 -10.89 -3.47 11.52
N LYS A 89 -11.58 -3.82 12.60
CA LYS A 89 -13.02 -4.05 12.62
C LYS A 89 -13.67 -3.20 13.68
N LEU A 90 -14.70 -2.46 13.30
CA LEU A 90 -15.52 -1.67 14.21
C LEU A 90 -16.91 -2.29 14.31
N GLU A 91 -17.42 -2.44 15.54
CA GLU A 91 -18.81 -2.82 15.79
C GLU A 91 -19.76 -1.64 15.51
N PRO A 92 -21.08 -1.87 15.35
CA PRO A 92 -22.05 -0.78 15.18
C PRO A 92 -21.97 0.27 16.27
N GLY A 93 -21.87 1.55 15.86
CA GLY A 93 -21.73 2.69 16.76
C GLY A 93 -20.35 2.84 17.39
N ALA A 94 -19.38 2.03 17.00
CA ALA A 94 -17.99 2.25 17.38
C ALA A 94 -17.27 3.15 16.36
N MET A 95 -16.29 3.89 16.87
CA MET A 95 -15.39 4.71 16.07
C MET A 95 -13.95 4.52 16.54
N ARG A 96 -13.00 4.57 15.62
CA ARG A 96 -11.60 4.85 15.92
C ARG A 96 -11.52 6.36 16.19
N GLU A 97 -11.11 6.74 17.38
CA GLU A 97 -11.12 8.13 17.81
C GLU A 97 -10.32 9.06 16.90
N LEU A 98 -10.50 10.38 17.06
CA LEU A 98 -9.69 11.37 16.36
C LEU A 98 -8.22 11.20 16.73
N HIS A 99 -7.38 11.00 15.70
CA HIS A 99 -5.95 10.72 15.85
C HIS A 99 -5.18 11.13 14.59
N TRP A 100 -3.85 11.04 14.64
CA TRP A 100 -2.99 11.23 13.48
C TRP A 100 -1.73 10.36 13.56
N HIS A 101 -1.11 10.14 12.41
CA HIS A 101 0.10 9.35 12.25
C HIS A 101 1.27 10.25 11.91
N ALA A 102 2.26 10.39 12.79
CA ALA A 102 3.38 11.29 12.58
C ALA A 102 4.37 10.77 11.54
N THR A 103 4.55 9.46 11.43
CA THR A 103 5.64 8.84 10.67
C THR A 103 5.19 8.00 9.48
N ALA A 104 3.89 7.84 9.27
CA ALA A 104 3.32 7.06 8.17
C ALA A 104 2.11 7.75 7.55
N ALA A 105 1.93 7.57 6.25
CA ALA A 105 0.67 7.79 5.57
C ALA A 105 -0.18 6.53 5.72
N GLU A 106 -1.51 6.69 5.73
CA GLU A 106 -2.48 5.60 5.78
C GLU A 106 -3.17 5.45 4.43
N TRP A 107 -3.19 4.23 3.92
CA TRP A 107 -4.02 3.82 2.80
C TRP A 107 -4.92 2.67 3.26
N ALA A 108 -6.17 2.63 2.84
CA ALA A 108 -7.08 1.59 3.30
C ALA A 108 -7.97 1.04 2.20
N PHE A 109 -8.44 -0.20 2.42
CA PHE A 109 -9.40 -0.89 1.57
C PHE A 109 -10.54 -1.48 2.42
N VAL A 110 -11.78 -1.17 2.06
CA VAL A 110 -12.96 -1.67 2.78
C VAL A 110 -13.30 -3.08 2.30
N LEU A 111 -13.32 -4.03 3.25
CA LEU A 111 -13.69 -5.43 3.02
C LEU A 111 -15.19 -5.67 3.20
N GLU A 112 -15.77 -5.16 4.29
CA GLU A 112 -17.15 -5.42 4.69
C GLU A 112 -17.76 -4.21 5.40
N GLY A 113 -19.08 -4.05 5.29
CA GLY A 113 -19.83 -2.99 5.95
C GLY A 113 -19.54 -1.62 5.35
N ARG A 114 -19.98 -0.56 6.03
CA ARG A 114 -19.77 0.83 5.61
C ARG A 114 -19.06 1.60 6.71
N VAL A 115 -18.08 2.42 6.31
CA VAL A 115 -17.30 3.24 7.22
C VAL A 115 -17.33 4.70 6.76
N ARG A 116 -17.50 5.62 7.71
CA ARG A 116 -17.34 7.06 7.49
C ARG A 116 -15.99 7.50 8.01
N THR A 117 -15.32 8.33 7.26
CA THR A 117 -14.11 9.00 7.73
C THR A 117 -14.32 10.52 7.68
N THR A 118 -13.70 11.22 8.60
CA THR A 118 -13.48 12.67 8.50
C THR A 118 -11.99 12.92 8.60
N VAL A 119 -11.45 13.68 7.67
CA VAL A 119 -10.02 14.03 7.61
C VAL A 119 -9.86 15.54 7.57
N PHE A 120 -8.83 16.03 8.26
CA PHE A 120 -8.46 17.44 8.35
C PHE A 120 -7.00 17.63 7.92
N ASP A 121 -6.75 18.58 7.03
CA ASP A 121 -5.44 18.82 6.44
C ASP A 121 -4.75 20.09 7.01
N PRO A 122 -3.42 20.25 6.78
CA PRO A 122 -2.66 21.41 7.26
C PRO A 122 -3.08 22.76 6.66
N ALA A 123 -3.79 22.75 5.51
CA ALA A 123 -4.28 23.97 4.86
C ALA A 123 -5.66 24.43 5.42
N GLY A 124 -6.22 23.66 6.35
CA GLY A 124 -7.51 23.95 6.98
C GLY A 124 -8.69 23.43 6.17
N TYR A 125 -8.50 22.47 5.27
CA TYR A 125 -9.59 21.77 4.61
C TYR A 125 -10.07 20.58 5.44
N ALA A 126 -11.34 20.26 5.35
CA ALA A 126 -11.94 19.08 5.97
C ALA A 126 -12.82 18.34 4.97
N GLU A 127 -12.73 17.02 4.95
CA GLU A 127 -13.55 16.18 4.10
C GLU A 127 -14.13 15.02 4.90
N THR A 128 -15.45 14.79 4.73
CA THR A 128 -16.14 13.62 5.27
C THR A 128 -16.65 12.77 4.12
N ASN A 129 -16.28 11.49 4.11
CA ASN A 129 -16.66 10.53 3.08
C ASN A 129 -17.20 9.25 3.69
N ASP A 130 -18.19 8.67 3.00
CA ASP A 130 -18.69 7.31 3.26
C ASP A 130 -18.08 6.33 2.27
N PHE A 131 -17.63 5.18 2.76
CA PHE A 131 -16.97 4.15 1.99
C PHE A 131 -17.75 2.83 2.07
N GLU A 132 -17.76 2.10 0.97
CA GLU A 132 -18.40 0.80 0.78
C GLU A 132 -17.33 -0.26 0.46
N PRO A 133 -17.66 -1.58 0.54
CA PRO A 133 -16.72 -2.63 0.15
C PRO A 133 -16.14 -2.40 -1.25
N GLY A 134 -14.80 -2.39 -1.35
CA GLY A 134 -14.09 -2.10 -2.59
C GLY A 134 -13.67 -0.64 -2.79
N ASP A 135 -14.10 0.25 -1.90
CA ASP A 135 -13.60 1.64 -1.85
C ASP A 135 -12.27 1.71 -1.10
N VAL A 136 -11.50 2.76 -1.38
CA VAL A 136 -10.22 3.04 -0.73
C VAL A 136 -10.14 4.50 -0.29
N TRP A 137 -9.34 4.74 0.77
CA TRP A 137 -8.95 6.09 1.16
C TRP A 137 -7.45 6.22 1.30
N TYR A 138 -6.98 7.46 1.35
CA TYR A 138 -5.60 7.79 1.64
C TYR A 138 -5.52 9.03 2.51
N PHE A 139 -4.81 8.92 3.63
CA PHE A 139 -4.52 10.03 4.54
C PHE A 139 -3.00 10.29 4.56
N PRO A 140 -2.56 11.46 4.09
CA PRO A 140 -1.15 11.85 4.20
C PRO A 140 -0.69 11.90 5.66
N ARG A 141 0.62 11.77 5.87
CA ARG A 141 1.23 11.87 7.20
C ARG A 141 0.80 13.15 7.92
N GLY A 142 0.47 13.03 9.19
CA GLY A 142 0.09 14.15 10.05
C GLY A 142 -1.32 14.69 9.86
N HIS A 143 -2.11 14.16 8.92
CA HIS A 143 -3.52 14.56 8.77
C HIS A 143 -4.36 13.98 9.91
N GLY A 144 -5.07 14.86 10.64
CA GLY A 144 -5.98 14.42 11.69
C GLY A 144 -7.23 13.75 11.09
N HIS A 145 -7.61 12.58 11.59
CA HIS A 145 -8.76 11.84 11.07
C HIS A 145 -9.46 10.98 12.13
N MET A 146 -10.63 10.48 11.77
CA MET A 146 -11.39 9.49 12.53
C MET A 146 -12.12 8.55 11.59
N LEU A 147 -12.52 7.37 12.10
CA LEU A 147 -13.24 6.34 11.37
C LEU A 147 -14.44 5.89 12.20
N GLU A 148 -15.65 5.86 11.63
CA GLU A 148 -16.84 5.39 12.35
C GLU A 148 -17.65 4.38 11.53
N CYS A 149 -18.15 3.36 12.21
CA CYS A 149 -19.01 2.35 11.61
C CYS A 149 -20.43 2.93 11.37
N LEU A 150 -20.90 2.90 10.11
CA LEU A 150 -22.15 3.56 9.70
C LEU A 150 -23.41 2.72 9.90
N ASP A 151 -23.30 1.41 9.83
CA ASP A 151 -24.47 0.55 9.78
C ASP A 151 -24.74 -0.18 11.11
N ASN A 152 -25.85 -0.88 11.17
CA ASN A 152 -26.16 -1.84 12.25
C ASN A 152 -25.42 -3.18 12.12
N LYS A 153 -24.42 -3.23 11.22
CA LYS A 153 -23.48 -4.34 11.01
C LYS A 153 -22.07 -3.84 11.19
N PRO A 154 -21.14 -4.68 11.64
CA PRO A 154 -19.74 -4.28 11.72
C PRO A 154 -19.17 -3.86 10.36
N CYS A 155 -18.24 -2.92 10.36
CA CYS A 155 -17.39 -2.65 9.21
C CYS A 155 -15.98 -3.22 9.44
N HIS A 156 -15.35 -3.72 8.36
CA HIS A 156 -14.04 -4.32 8.39
C HIS A 156 -13.21 -3.79 7.22
N PHE A 157 -12.00 -3.35 7.48
CA PHE A 157 -11.10 -2.79 6.49
C PHE A 157 -9.64 -3.09 6.82
N ILE A 158 -8.81 -3.06 5.79
CA ILE A 158 -7.36 -3.24 5.90
C ILE A 158 -6.69 -1.90 5.71
N LEU A 159 -5.80 -1.54 6.63
CA LEU A 159 -4.96 -0.36 6.58
C LEU A 159 -3.55 -0.75 6.14
N ILE A 160 -2.94 0.06 5.28
CA ILE A 160 -1.57 -0.09 4.80
C ILE A 160 -0.83 1.21 5.07
N PHE A 161 0.29 1.10 5.77
CA PHE A 161 1.15 2.22 6.16
C PHE A 161 2.48 2.13 5.42
N ASP A 162 2.95 3.24 4.88
CA ASP A 162 4.20 3.35 4.11
C ASP A 162 5.47 3.31 4.97
N ASN A 163 5.40 2.69 6.15
CA ASN A 163 6.50 2.53 7.10
C ASN A 163 6.30 1.27 7.95
N GLY A 164 7.18 0.28 7.82
CA GLY A 164 7.08 -0.98 8.56
C GLY A 164 7.35 -0.87 10.07
N TYR A 165 7.95 0.21 10.52
CA TYR A 165 8.19 0.50 11.94
C TYR A 165 7.02 1.24 12.61
N PHE A 166 6.03 1.66 11.83
CA PHE A 166 4.86 2.31 12.36
C PHE A 166 3.92 1.28 13.01
N SER A 167 3.50 1.56 14.24
CA SER A 167 2.48 0.79 14.96
C SER A 167 1.21 1.64 15.12
N GLU A 168 0.08 1.08 14.73
CA GLU A 168 -1.24 1.68 14.93
C GLU A 168 -1.57 1.85 16.43
N PHE A 169 -0.95 1.06 17.28
CA PHE A 169 -1.13 1.17 18.74
C PHE A 169 -0.30 2.30 19.39
N GLY A 170 0.55 2.96 18.60
CA GLY A 170 1.37 4.10 19.01
C GLY A 170 0.99 5.42 18.31
N THR A 171 -0.26 5.57 17.88
CA THR A 171 -0.77 6.80 17.25
C THR A 171 -0.88 7.96 18.23
N PHE A 172 -0.94 9.17 17.71
CA PHE A 172 -1.23 10.38 18.49
C PHE A 172 -2.75 10.57 18.63
N SER A 173 -3.27 10.22 19.79
CA SER A 173 -4.69 10.30 20.11
C SER A 173 -5.07 11.69 20.62
N ILE A 174 -6.24 12.20 20.23
CA ILE A 174 -6.75 13.48 20.72
C ILE A 174 -7.11 13.42 22.21
N THR A 175 -7.67 12.31 22.68
CA THR A 175 -8.07 12.16 24.09
C THR A 175 -6.86 12.11 25.00
N ASP A 176 -5.79 11.40 24.59
CA ASP A 176 -4.53 11.36 25.31
C ASP A 176 -3.89 12.76 25.38
N TRP A 177 -3.82 13.47 24.22
CA TRP A 177 -3.26 14.82 24.19
C TRP A 177 -4.01 15.80 25.06
N VAL A 178 -5.34 15.87 24.94
CA VAL A 178 -6.16 16.79 25.73
C VAL A 178 -6.13 16.39 27.20
N GLY A 179 -6.17 15.09 27.51
CA GLY A 179 -6.13 14.57 28.88
C GLY A 179 -4.87 14.93 29.65
N HIS A 180 -3.73 15.05 28.97
CA HIS A 180 -2.43 15.37 29.55
C HIS A 180 -1.99 16.82 29.34
N ALA A 181 -2.73 17.63 28.54
CA ALA A 181 -2.40 19.03 28.35
C ALA A 181 -2.70 19.85 29.63
N PRO A 182 -1.86 20.83 29.99
CA PRO A 182 -2.13 21.72 31.13
C PRO A 182 -3.46 22.44 30.97
N LYS A 183 -4.38 22.31 31.94
CA LYS A 183 -5.72 22.94 31.90
C LYS A 183 -5.70 24.45 31.64
N PRO A 184 -4.78 25.25 32.23
CA PRO A 184 -4.69 26.67 31.88
C PRO A 184 -4.41 26.93 30.41
N LEU A 185 -3.67 26.03 29.73
CA LEU A 185 -3.40 26.13 28.30
C LEU A 185 -4.63 25.80 27.47
N LEU A 186 -5.38 24.75 27.85
CA LEU A 186 -6.64 24.38 27.21
C LEU A 186 -7.67 25.52 27.39
N ALA A 187 -7.77 26.07 28.58
CA ALA A 187 -8.69 27.20 28.88
C ALA A 187 -8.41 28.41 27.98
N LYS A 188 -7.13 28.75 27.78
CA LYS A 188 -6.71 29.81 26.84
C LYS A 188 -6.99 29.48 25.38
N THR A 189 -6.74 28.24 24.99
CA THR A 189 -6.91 27.78 23.59
C THR A 189 -8.39 27.84 23.18
N PHE A 190 -9.29 27.40 24.06
CA PHE A 190 -10.71 27.27 23.73
C PHE A 190 -11.59 28.38 24.26
N GLY A 191 -11.06 29.31 25.07
CA GLY A 191 -11.84 30.40 25.70
C GLY A 191 -12.84 29.86 26.73
N LEU A 192 -12.55 28.72 27.38
CA LEU A 192 -13.41 28.06 28.37
C LEU A 192 -12.75 28.05 29.75
N PRO A 193 -13.53 27.94 30.87
CA PRO A 193 -12.95 27.76 32.20
C PRO A 193 -12.21 26.41 32.28
N GLU A 194 -11.16 26.32 33.11
CA GLU A 194 -10.39 25.10 33.35
C GLU A 194 -11.27 23.91 33.75
N SER A 195 -12.32 24.14 34.52
CA SER A 195 -13.27 23.11 34.97
C SER A 195 -14.04 22.44 33.83
N ALA A 196 -14.10 23.03 32.62
CA ALA A 196 -14.71 22.42 31.45
C ALA A 196 -13.98 21.14 31.00
N PHE A 197 -12.71 20.98 31.39
CA PHE A 197 -11.86 19.86 31.04
C PHE A 197 -11.73 18.80 32.14
N ASP A 198 -12.47 18.94 33.26
CA ASP A 198 -12.36 18.02 34.40
C ASP A 198 -12.84 16.60 34.10
N SER A 199 -13.85 16.48 33.24
CA SER A 199 -14.48 15.20 32.88
C SER A 199 -13.96 14.57 31.61
N PHE A 200 -12.96 15.16 30.97
CA PHE A 200 -12.37 14.59 29.75
C PHE A 200 -11.60 13.31 30.08
N PRO A 201 -11.58 12.30 29.17
CA PRO A 201 -10.72 11.15 29.31
C PRO A 201 -9.26 11.58 29.54
N LYS A 202 -8.56 10.85 30.39
CA LYS A 202 -7.13 11.14 30.69
C LYS A 202 -6.18 10.29 29.89
N ASP A 203 -6.67 9.18 29.34
CA ASP A 203 -5.90 8.25 28.56
C ASP A 203 -6.53 8.07 27.17
N GLU A 204 -5.78 7.48 26.26
CA GLU A 204 -6.26 7.11 24.93
C GLU A 204 -7.53 6.25 25.04
N VAL A 205 -8.58 6.66 24.38
CA VAL A 205 -9.83 5.87 24.28
C VAL A 205 -9.69 4.77 23.21
N TYR A 206 -8.94 5.03 22.16
CA TYR A 206 -8.69 4.21 20.98
C TYR A 206 -9.96 3.87 20.18
N PHE A 207 -10.85 3.03 20.72
CA PHE A 207 -12.20 2.81 20.19
C PHE A 207 -13.23 3.45 21.11
N ALA A 208 -13.83 4.54 20.65
CA ALA A 208 -14.96 5.14 21.34
C ALA A 208 -16.27 4.47 20.90
N ARG A 209 -17.25 4.39 21.81
CA ARG A 209 -18.56 3.82 21.52
C ARG A 209 -19.64 4.89 21.65
N GLY A 210 -20.42 5.06 20.59
CA GLY A 210 -21.52 6.00 20.52
C GLY A 210 -22.77 5.38 19.89
N LYS A 211 -23.62 6.24 19.37
CA LYS A 211 -24.77 5.84 18.56
C LYS A 211 -24.31 5.59 17.11
N ILE A 212 -25.06 4.77 16.38
CA ILE A 212 -24.87 4.65 14.93
C ILE A 212 -25.07 6.04 14.31
N PRO A 213 -24.10 6.52 13.50
CA PRO A 213 -24.17 7.84 12.88
C PRO A 213 -25.40 8.00 11.98
N PRO A 214 -25.92 9.22 11.82
CA PRO A 214 -26.99 9.47 10.85
C PRO A 214 -26.50 9.21 9.42
N THR A 215 -27.43 8.89 8.52
CA THR A 215 -27.14 8.63 7.10
C THR A 215 -26.49 9.85 6.44
N GLU A 216 -27.01 11.05 6.73
CA GLU A 216 -26.40 12.29 6.26
C GLU A 216 -25.24 12.66 7.19
N PRO A 217 -24.03 12.91 6.64
CA PRO A 217 -22.90 13.33 7.44
C PRO A 217 -23.20 14.68 8.10
N SER A 218 -22.81 14.80 9.37
CA SER A 218 -22.79 16.11 10.02
C SER A 218 -21.85 17.02 9.27
N VAL A 219 -22.34 18.15 8.83
CA VAL A 219 -21.51 19.14 8.13
C VAL A 219 -20.47 19.67 9.12
N PRO A 220 -19.18 19.76 8.77
CA PRO A 220 -18.21 20.48 9.57
C PRO A 220 -18.70 21.91 9.85
N LEU A 221 -18.22 22.52 10.94
CA LEU A 221 -18.57 23.88 11.31
C LEU A 221 -18.52 24.84 10.12
N GLU A 222 -19.44 25.79 10.07
CA GLU A 222 -19.55 26.77 8.98
C GLU A 222 -18.21 27.43 8.67
N GLY A 223 -17.82 27.47 7.39
CA GLY A 223 -16.56 28.06 6.92
C GLY A 223 -15.46 27.07 6.53
N TRP A 224 -15.60 25.77 6.77
CA TRP A 224 -14.64 24.77 6.31
C TRP A 224 -14.78 24.52 4.80
N LYS A 225 -13.64 24.38 4.12
CA LYS A 225 -13.58 24.12 2.68
C LYS A 225 -13.20 22.67 2.42
N LEU A 226 -13.71 22.13 1.31
CA LEU A 226 -13.29 20.82 0.83
C LEU A 226 -11.88 20.90 0.23
N PRO A 227 -11.04 19.85 0.40
CA PRO A 227 -9.72 19.79 -0.20
C PRO A 227 -9.82 19.76 -1.73
N PRO A 228 -8.80 20.23 -2.46
CA PRO A 228 -8.77 20.20 -3.92
C PRO A 228 -8.68 18.77 -4.48
N GLU A 229 -8.12 17.84 -3.73
CA GLU A 229 -8.01 16.43 -4.05
C GLU A 229 -8.76 15.62 -2.99
N THR A 230 -9.71 14.79 -3.42
CA THR A 230 -10.47 13.94 -2.48
C THR A 230 -9.61 12.83 -1.89
N HIS A 231 -9.88 12.47 -0.65
CA HIS A 231 -9.25 11.34 0.06
C HIS A 231 -9.91 9.99 -0.27
N ARG A 232 -10.86 9.94 -1.19
CA ARG A 232 -11.64 8.75 -1.55
C ARG A 232 -11.41 8.33 -3.00
N TYR A 233 -11.30 7.02 -3.23
CA TYR A 233 -11.34 6.42 -4.56
C TYR A 233 -12.15 5.13 -4.56
N ARG A 234 -13.06 4.96 -5.54
CA ARG A 234 -13.91 3.77 -5.70
C ARG A 234 -13.20 2.74 -6.59
N LEU A 235 -12.31 1.94 -6.00
CA LEU A 235 -11.42 1.05 -6.76
C LEU A 235 -12.19 -0.03 -7.52
N LEU A 236 -13.05 -0.80 -6.86
CA LEU A 236 -13.78 -1.88 -7.51
C LEU A 236 -15.00 -1.41 -8.33
N ALA A 237 -15.40 -0.15 -8.23
CA ALA A 237 -16.37 0.46 -9.14
C ALA A 237 -15.76 0.79 -10.51
N GLN A 238 -14.43 0.77 -10.65
CA GLN A 238 -13.75 0.94 -11.92
C GLN A 238 -13.66 -0.41 -12.66
N PRO A 239 -13.54 -0.40 -14.00
CA PRO A 239 -13.19 -1.62 -14.72
C PRO A 239 -11.80 -2.11 -14.29
N PRO A 240 -11.51 -3.41 -14.40
CA PRO A 240 -10.17 -3.93 -14.18
C PRO A 240 -9.14 -3.16 -15.00
N HIS A 241 -7.96 -2.92 -14.41
CA HIS A 241 -6.82 -2.35 -15.12
C HIS A 241 -6.33 -3.27 -16.23
N GLY A 242 -6.38 -4.59 -15.99
CA GLY A 242 -6.07 -5.63 -16.94
C GLY A 242 -6.92 -6.89 -16.69
N THR A 243 -7.31 -7.55 -17.77
CA THR A 243 -7.94 -8.87 -17.77
C THR A 243 -7.09 -9.81 -18.61
N PHE A 244 -6.69 -10.93 -18.03
CA PHE A 244 -5.76 -11.90 -18.57
C PHE A 244 -6.39 -13.29 -18.55
N GLN A 245 -5.72 -14.28 -19.15
CA GLN A 245 -6.25 -15.65 -19.22
C GLN A 245 -6.35 -16.34 -17.85
N GLY A 246 -5.47 -15.99 -16.89
CA GLY A 246 -5.43 -16.60 -15.57
C GLY A 246 -5.98 -15.70 -14.45
N GLY A 247 -6.58 -14.54 -14.78
CA GLY A 247 -7.10 -13.63 -13.76
C GLY A 247 -7.21 -12.19 -14.22
N ARG A 248 -7.34 -11.27 -13.25
CA ARG A 248 -7.52 -9.84 -13.52
C ARG A 248 -7.00 -8.98 -12.38
N GLU A 249 -6.69 -7.73 -12.70
CA GLU A 249 -6.12 -6.78 -11.77
C GLU A 249 -6.91 -5.46 -11.78
N TRP A 250 -7.18 -4.92 -10.60
CA TRP A 250 -7.53 -3.50 -10.39
C TRP A 250 -6.36 -2.81 -9.72
N ARG A 251 -6.00 -1.64 -10.18
CA ARG A 251 -4.89 -0.87 -9.64
C ARG A 251 -5.23 0.59 -9.54
N VAL A 252 -4.80 1.20 -8.44
CA VAL A 252 -4.86 2.64 -8.21
C VAL A 252 -3.53 3.15 -7.67
N ASP A 253 -2.94 4.07 -8.41
CA ASP A 253 -1.72 4.79 -8.07
C ASP A 253 -1.99 6.31 -8.14
N SER A 254 -0.96 7.13 -7.90
CA SER A 254 -1.09 8.59 -7.88
C SER A 254 -1.52 9.22 -9.21
N THR A 255 -1.49 8.49 -10.32
CA THR A 255 -1.99 9.00 -11.62
C THR A 255 -3.51 9.02 -11.68
N ARG A 256 -4.19 8.15 -10.91
CA ARG A 256 -5.65 8.03 -10.82
C ARG A 256 -6.21 8.52 -9.48
N PHE A 257 -5.39 8.49 -8.44
CA PHE A 257 -5.70 8.96 -7.10
C PHE A 257 -4.59 9.91 -6.61
N PRO A 258 -4.58 11.17 -7.08
CA PRO A 258 -3.45 12.08 -6.99
C PRO A 258 -2.93 12.35 -5.58
N ILE A 259 -3.80 12.28 -4.56
CA ILE A 259 -3.41 12.46 -3.17
C ILE A 259 -2.57 11.28 -2.64
N SER A 260 -2.73 10.07 -3.17
CA SER A 260 -2.00 8.85 -2.73
C SER A 260 -0.57 8.82 -3.29
N LYS A 261 0.29 9.68 -2.74
CA LYS A 261 1.66 9.91 -3.26
C LYS A 261 2.68 8.88 -2.82
N THR A 262 2.39 8.14 -1.76
CA THR A 262 3.35 7.18 -1.18
C THR A 262 2.84 5.75 -1.12
N VAL A 263 1.59 5.50 -1.51
CA VAL A 263 1.03 4.14 -1.55
C VAL A 263 0.28 3.92 -2.86
N THR A 264 0.54 2.76 -3.47
CA THR A 264 -0.27 2.20 -4.57
C THR A 264 -1.01 0.98 -4.04
N GLY A 265 -2.27 0.83 -4.40
CA GLY A 265 -3.10 -0.33 -4.06
C GLY A 265 -3.48 -1.15 -5.28
N VAL A 266 -3.52 -2.47 -5.13
CA VAL A 266 -3.91 -3.45 -6.15
C VAL A 266 -4.88 -4.47 -5.56
N ILE A 267 -5.91 -4.82 -6.31
CA ILE A 267 -6.69 -6.05 -6.12
C ILE A 267 -6.33 -7.00 -7.24
N LEU A 268 -5.84 -8.17 -6.87
CA LEU A 268 -5.46 -9.25 -7.77
C LEU A 268 -6.42 -10.42 -7.60
N ASP A 269 -7.17 -10.76 -8.65
CA ASP A 269 -7.95 -12.00 -8.75
C ASP A 269 -7.18 -13.00 -9.61
N LEU A 270 -6.98 -14.22 -9.12
CA LEU A 270 -6.41 -15.32 -9.88
C LEU A 270 -7.43 -16.47 -9.96
N ASP A 271 -7.65 -16.96 -11.17
CA ASP A 271 -8.44 -18.17 -11.42
C ASP A 271 -7.70 -19.42 -10.87
N PRO A 272 -8.34 -20.56 -10.67
CA PRO A 272 -7.67 -21.80 -10.23
C PRO A 272 -6.46 -22.15 -11.12
N GLY A 273 -5.28 -22.22 -10.52
CA GLY A 273 -4.01 -22.44 -11.21
C GLY A 273 -3.51 -21.22 -11.99
N GLY A 274 -4.16 -20.07 -11.90
CA GLY A 274 -3.67 -18.81 -12.46
C GLY A 274 -2.44 -18.30 -11.69
N VAL A 275 -1.51 -17.70 -12.42
CA VAL A 275 -0.22 -17.25 -11.88
C VAL A 275 0.03 -15.80 -12.27
N ARG A 276 0.19 -14.89 -11.29
CA ARG A 276 0.92 -13.65 -11.49
C ARG A 276 2.39 -14.04 -11.67
N THR A 277 2.89 -13.88 -12.88
CA THR A 277 4.12 -14.52 -13.30
C THR A 277 5.36 -13.96 -12.60
N LEU A 278 6.53 -14.51 -12.90
CA LEU A 278 7.81 -14.08 -12.31
C LEU A 278 8.10 -12.61 -12.66
N HIS A 279 8.26 -11.78 -11.64
CA HIS A 279 8.49 -10.34 -11.78
C HIS A 279 9.15 -9.76 -10.53
N TRP A 280 9.51 -8.48 -10.59
CA TRP A 280 9.94 -7.69 -9.43
C TRP A 280 9.51 -6.23 -9.56
N HIS A 281 9.48 -5.54 -8.42
CA HIS A 281 9.19 -4.11 -8.33
C HIS A 281 10.49 -3.34 -8.08
N PRO A 282 10.98 -2.53 -9.05
CA PRO A 282 12.27 -1.84 -8.90
C PRO A 282 12.22 -0.67 -7.90
N ASN A 283 11.06 -0.14 -7.60
CA ASN A 283 10.88 1.09 -6.83
C ASN A 283 10.07 0.96 -5.56
N ALA A 284 9.65 -0.26 -5.18
CA ALA A 284 8.79 -0.45 -4.02
C ALA A 284 8.97 -1.81 -3.36
N ASN A 285 8.66 -1.86 -2.07
CA ASN A 285 8.30 -3.08 -1.38
C ASN A 285 6.83 -3.41 -1.67
N GLU A 286 6.48 -4.68 -1.58
CA GLU A 286 5.12 -5.17 -1.74
C GLU A 286 4.63 -5.80 -0.43
N TRP A 287 3.42 -5.45 -0.01
CA TRP A 287 2.71 -6.05 1.11
C TRP A 287 1.43 -6.69 0.60
N GLN A 288 1.16 -7.91 1.02
CA GLN A 288 0.08 -8.76 0.53
C GLN A 288 -0.89 -9.11 1.65
N TYR A 289 -2.19 -9.15 1.36
CA TYR A 289 -3.22 -9.70 2.26
C TYR A 289 -4.17 -10.59 1.45
N VAL A 290 -4.38 -11.83 1.89
CA VAL A 290 -5.30 -12.75 1.23
C VAL A 290 -6.72 -12.47 1.71
N ILE A 291 -7.55 -11.90 0.83
CA ILE A 291 -8.96 -11.65 1.10
C ILE A 291 -9.76 -12.96 1.03
N ASP A 292 -9.50 -13.79 0.03
CA ASP A 292 -10.14 -15.09 -0.17
C ASP A 292 -9.28 -16.05 -0.99
N GLY A 293 -9.44 -17.35 -0.76
CA GLY A 293 -8.70 -18.42 -1.43
C GLY A 293 -7.37 -18.75 -0.77
N ASP A 294 -6.58 -19.55 -1.48
CA ASP A 294 -5.25 -20.02 -1.06
C ASP A 294 -4.25 -19.77 -2.19
N VAL A 295 -3.12 -19.17 -1.88
CA VAL A 295 -2.08 -18.86 -2.84
C VAL A 295 -0.72 -19.38 -2.37
N SER A 296 0.14 -19.70 -3.34
CA SER A 296 1.55 -19.98 -3.14
C SER A 296 2.36 -18.80 -3.64
N VAL A 297 3.17 -18.22 -2.78
CA VAL A 297 4.08 -17.12 -3.13
C VAL A 297 5.49 -17.64 -3.07
N THR A 298 6.25 -17.46 -4.17
CA THR A 298 7.67 -17.81 -4.22
C THR A 298 8.50 -16.55 -4.33
N LEU A 299 9.37 -16.34 -3.34
CA LEU A 299 10.32 -15.23 -3.25
C LEU A 299 11.71 -15.71 -3.63
N PHE A 300 12.36 -15.00 -4.55
CA PHE A 300 13.72 -15.23 -4.98
C PHE A 300 14.65 -14.11 -4.46
N GLY A 301 15.69 -14.52 -3.75
CA GLY A 301 16.85 -13.68 -3.39
C GLY A 301 18.09 -14.14 -4.17
N SER A 302 19.10 -13.29 -4.27
CA SER A 302 20.36 -13.64 -4.96
C SER A 302 21.01 -14.93 -4.45
N HIS A 303 21.95 -15.48 -5.22
CA HIS A 303 22.74 -16.69 -4.89
C HIS A 303 21.90 -17.97 -4.74
N GLY A 304 20.89 -18.15 -5.58
CA GLY A 304 20.07 -19.35 -5.59
C GLY A 304 19.17 -19.53 -4.37
N ARG A 305 19.05 -18.53 -3.53
CA ARG A 305 18.14 -18.54 -2.38
C ARG A 305 16.73 -18.23 -2.85
N PHE A 306 15.81 -19.07 -2.49
CA PHE A 306 14.39 -18.81 -2.67
C PHE A 306 13.61 -19.39 -1.49
N ARG A 307 12.42 -18.89 -1.29
CA ARG A 307 11.47 -19.39 -0.29
C ARG A 307 10.09 -19.37 -0.85
N THR A 308 9.34 -20.46 -0.69
CA THR A 308 7.95 -20.57 -1.06
C THR A 308 7.12 -20.69 0.20
N GLU A 309 6.07 -19.88 0.33
CA GLU A 309 5.10 -19.96 1.42
C GLU A 309 3.68 -19.99 0.86
N GLN A 310 2.81 -20.76 1.53
CA GLN A 310 1.40 -20.79 1.24
C GLN A 310 0.68 -19.81 2.16
N LEU A 311 -0.11 -18.93 1.57
CA LEU A 311 -0.92 -17.95 2.27
C LEU A 311 -2.39 -18.29 2.05
N SER A 312 -3.17 -18.24 3.14
CA SER A 312 -4.61 -18.44 3.14
C SER A 312 -5.32 -17.18 3.60
N LYS A 313 -6.64 -17.16 3.51
CA LYS A 313 -7.47 -16.04 3.96
C LYS A 313 -7.01 -15.48 5.31
N GLY A 314 -6.72 -14.17 5.36
CA GLY A 314 -6.27 -13.45 6.55
C GLY A 314 -4.78 -13.54 6.84
N ASP A 315 -4.00 -14.23 6.00
CA ASP A 315 -2.54 -14.19 6.05
C ASP A 315 -2.02 -12.98 5.27
N VAL A 316 -0.86 -12.49 5.68
CA VAL A 316 -0.11 -11.46 4.98
C VAL A 316 1.23 -11.98 4.50
N GLY A 317 1.70 -11.42 3.37
CA GLY A 317 3.03 -11.63 2.82
C GLY A 317 3.77 -10.32 2.64
N TYR A 318 5.11 -10.39 2.52
CA TYR A 318 5.95 -9.24 2.26
C TYR A 318 7.09 -9.56 1.31
N ILE A 319 7.22 -8.76 0.27
CA ILE A 319 8.28 -8.86 -0.74
C ILE A 319 9.14 -7.60 -0.68
N PRO A 320 10.44 -7.72 -0.36
CA PRO A 320 11.35 -6.57 -0.41
C PRO A 320 11.51 -6.04 -1.83
N GLN A 321 11.74 -4.74 -1.94
CA GLN A 321 12.04 -4.06 -3.21
C GLN A 321 13.14 -4.79 -3.99
N GLY A 322 12.91 -5.01 -5.29
CA GLY A 322 13.87 -5.64 -6.20
C GLY A 322 13.97 -7.16 -6.12
N TYR A 323 13.26 -7.82 -5.20
CA TYR A 323 13.25 -9.28 -5.10
C TYR A 323 12.27 -9.88 -6.12
N GLY A 324 12.76 -10.86 -6.90
CA GLY A 324 11.94 -11.61 -7.82
C GLY A 324 10.90 -12.47 -7.10
N HIS A 325 9.68 -12.53 -7.64
CA HIS A 325 8.63 -13.34 -7.03
C HIS A 325 7.52 -13.72 -8.02
N SER A 326 6.67 -14.64 -7.61
CA SER A 326 5.45 -15.04 -8.29
C SER A 326 4.36 -15.37 -7.28
N ILE A 327 3.09 -15.27 -7.71
CA ILE A 327 1.92 -15.62 -6.92
C ILE A 327 1.06 -16.59 -7.73
N GLU A 328 0.79 -17.76 -7.20
CA GLU A 328 -0.01 -18.80 -7.85
C GLU A 328 -1.25 -19.12 -7.00
N ASN A 329 -2.43 -19.17 -7.61
CA ASN A 329 -3.62 -19.70 -6.97
C ASN A 329 -3.52 -21.24 -6.94
N ILE A 330 -3.31 -21.81 -5.76
CA ILE A 330 -3.22 -23.27 -5.53
C ILE A 330 -4.55 -23.91 -5.13
N GLY A 331 -5.60 -23.10 -4.99
CA GLY A 331 -6.95 -23.56 -4.68
C GLY A 331 -7.73 -24.04 -5.91
N ASN A 332 -8.93 -24.54 -5.66
CA ASN A 332 -9.87 -25.00 -6.70
C ASN A 332 -10.97 -23.97 -7.03
N ARG A 333 -10.89 -22.77 -6.46
CA ARG A 333 -11.75 -21.61 -6.70
C ARG A 333 -10.92 -20.35 -6.86
N PRO A 334 -11.48 -19.27 -7.44
CA PRO A 334 -10.73 -18.01 -7.56
C PRO A 334 -10.19 -17.52 -6.22
N SER A 335 -8.98 -16.99 -6.22
CA SER A 335 -8.40 -16.29 -5.09
C SER A 335 -8.45 -14.79 -5.31
N ARG A 336 -8.54 -14.02 -4.22
CA ARG A 336 -8.48 -12.55 -4.22
C ARG A 336 -7.48 -12.06 -3.21
N MET A 337 -6.60 -11.18 -3.64
CA MET A 337 -5.59 -10.54 -2.79
C MET A 337 -5.71 -9.04 -2.86
N LEU A 338 -5.47 -8.40 -1.73
CA LEU A 338 -5.11 -6.98 -1.64
C LEU A 338 -3.59 -6.89 -1.59
N ILE A 339 -3.02 -6.02 -2.42
CA ILE A 339 -1.57 -5.78 -2.48
C ILE A 339 -1.33 -4.28 -2.36
N GLY A 340 -0.40 -3.89 -1.49
CA GLY A 340 0.03 -2.52 -1.29
C GLY A 340 1.52 -2.33 -1.54
N PHE A 341 1.87 -1.20 -2.15
CA PHE A 341 3.24 -0.81 -2.45
C PHE A 341 3.54 0.53 -1.79
N ASN A 342 4.70 0.67 -1.16
CA ASN A 342 5.13 1.92 -0.55
C ASN A 342 5.66 2.94 -1.58
N THR A 343 4.91 3.17 -2.61
CA THR A 343 5.18 4.15 -3.68
C THR A 343 3.87 4.64 -4.27
N GLY A 344 3.82 5.91 -4.67
CA GLY A 344 2.68 6.45 -5.43
C GLY A 344 2.72 6.13 -6.92
N VAL A 345 3.79 5.50 -7.41
CA VAL A 345 3.99 5.18 -8.85
C VAL A 345 4.27 3.68 -8.98
N TYR A 346 3.33 2.96 -9.57
CA TYR A 346 3.48 1.53 -9.81
C TYR A 346 4.52 1.25 -10.90
N GLN A 347 5.48 0.38 -10.60
CA GLN A 347 6.44 -0.14 -11.57
C GLN A 347 6.61 -1.65 -11.37
N THR A 348 6.74 -2.38 -12.47
CA THR A 348 7.03 -3.81 -12.50
C THR A 348 7.95 -4.13 -13.67
N ILE A 349 8.81 -5.11 -13.50
CA ILE A 349 9.58 -5.70 -14.58
C ILE A 349 9.26 -7.20 -14.57
N ASP A 350 8.57 -7.64 -15.62
CA ASP A 350 8.17 -9.02 -15.79
C ASP A 350 9.29 -9.80 -16.53
N LEU A 351 9.61 -11.00 -16.04
CA LEU A 351 10.70 -11.81 -16.57
C LEU A 351 10.50 -12.13 -18.06
N SER A 352 9.26 -12.38 -18.49
CA SER A 352 8.94 -12.63 -19.89
C SER A 352 9.31 -11.44 -20.79
N ASN A 353 9.00 -10.22 -20.36
CA ASN A 353 9.37 -9.00 -21.07
C ASN A 353 10.88 -8.81 -21.10
N TRP A 354 11.55 -9.03 -19.99
CA TRP A 354 13.00 -8.87 -19.94
C TRP A 354 13.72 -9.86 -20.86
N ILE A 355 13.27 -11.12 -20.89
CA ILE A 355 13.82 -12.11 -21.84
C ILE A 355 13.52 -11.68 -23.29
N ALA A 356 12.26 -11.32 -23.59
CA ALA A 356 11.86 -10.92 -24.95
C ALA A 356 12.59 -9.67 -25.47
N ALA A 357 13.06 -8.80 -24.59
CA ALA A 357 13.78 -7.58 -24.95
C ALA A 357 15.25 -7.79 -25.29
N ASN A 358 15.81 -8.99 -25.07
CA ASN A 358 17.22 -9.29 -25.31
C ASN A 358 17.44 -9.97 -26.68
N PRO A 359 18.55 -9.68 -27.37
CA PRO A 359 18.95 -10.40 -28.56
C PRO A 359 19.16 -11.91 -28.32
N LEU A 360 18.81 -12.77 -29.30
CA LEU A 360 18.88 -14.23 -29.17
C LEU A 360 20.27 -14.73 -28.85
N ASP A 361 21.30 -14.12 -29.43
CA ASP A 361 22.71 -14.47 -29.20
C ASP A 361 23.18 -14.13 -27.79
N VAL A 362 22.66 -13.04 -27.20
CA VAL A 362 22.91 -12.67 -25.80
C VAL A 362 22.28 -13.72 -24.88
N LEU A 363 21.02 -14.09 -25.12
CA LEU A 363 20.33 -15.13 -24.35
C LEU A 363 21.02 -16.48 -24.47
N ALA A 364 21.37 -16.88 -25.69
CA ALA A 364 22.09 -18.12 -25.97
C ALA A 364 23.41 -18.18 -25.19
N THR A 365 24.17 -17.10 -25.19
CA THR A 365 25.44 -16.99 -24.47
C THR A 365 25.21 -17.05 -22.96
N ASN A 366 24.27 -16.27 -22.46
CA ASN A 366 23.99 -16.15 -21.00
C ASN A 366 23.53 -17.48 -20.38
N PHE A 367 22.69 -18.23 -21.11
CA PHE A 367 22.10 -19.48 -20.61
C PHE A 367 22.84 -20.73 -21.08
N SER A 368 23.86 -20.59 -21.93
CA SER A 368 24.56 -21.73 -22.59
C SER A 368 23.58 -22.66 -23.30
N GLN A 369 22.64 -22.10 -24.04
CA GLN A 369 21.59 -22.80 -24.79
C GLN A 369 21.59 -22.35 -26.26
N PRO A 370 21.06 -23.18 -27.20
CA PRO A 370 20.96 -22.76 -28.59
C PRO A 370 19.95 -21.62 -28.77
N PRO A 371 20.18 -20.67 -29.69
CA PRO A 371 19.30 -19.52 -29.93
C PRO A 371 17.84 -19.92 -30.25
N GLU A 372 17.64 -21.04 -30.96
CA GLU A 372 16.33 -21.55 -31.38
C GLU A 372 15.41 -21.92 -30.18
N LEU A 373 15.99 -22.12 -28.99
CA LEU A 373 15.23 -22.31 -27.79
C LEU A 373 14.44 -21.01 -27.44
N PHE A 374 15.10 -19.86 -27.54
CA PHE A 374 14.54 -18.57 -27.17
C PHE A 374 13.55 -18.04 -28.22
N GLU A 375 13.61 -18.48 -29.47
CA GLU A 375 12.57 -18.19 -30.46
C GLU A 375 11.19 -18.75 -30.07
N LYS A 376 11.15 -19.77 -29.20
CA LYS A 376 9.91 -20.38 -28.69
C LYS A 376 9.33 -19.67 -27.48
N PHE A 377 10.05 -18.73 -26.89
CA PHE A 377 9.58 -17.98 -25.73
C PHE A 377 8.53 -16.96 -26.17
N PRO A 378 7.61 -16.58 -25.27
CA PRO A 378 6.67 -15.49 -25.55
C PRO A 378 7.42 -14.20 -25.93
N HIS A 379 7.08 -13.61 -27.08
CA HIS A 379 7.58 -12.30 -27.50
C HIS A 379 6.66 -11.17 -27.05
N ARG A 380 5.93 -11.38 -25.95
CA ARG A 380 4.97 -10.44 -25.36
C ARG A 380 5.04 -10.54 -23.84
N ASP A 381 4.47 -9.55 -23.19
CA ASP A 381 4.26 -9.61 -21.74
C ASP A 381 3.31 -10.75 -21.36
N VAL A 382 3.73 -11.54 -20.39
CA VAL A 382 2.90 -12.56 -19.73
C VAL A 382 2.71 -12.13 -18.29
N PHE A 383 1.74 -11.24 -18.06
CA PHE A 383 1.49 -10.65 -16.76
C PHE A 383 0.78 -11.63 -15.80
N ILE A 384 -0.34 -12.21 -16.23
CA ILE A 384 -1.03 -13.29 -15.53
C ILE A 384 -1.25 -14.44 -16.52
N ALA A 385 -0.65 -15.60 -16.22
CA ALA A 385 -0.80 -16.82 -17.00
C ALA A 385 -1.94 -17.68 -16.43
N ALA A 386 -2.62 -18.43 -17.32
CA ALA A 386 -3.55 -19.47 -16.93
C ALA A 386 -2.80 -20.75 -16.50
N LYS A 387 -3.53 -21.70 -15.89
CA LYS A 387 -3.01 -23.01 -15.44
C LYS A 387 -2.19 -23.74 -16.50
N ASP A 388 -2.62 -23.68 -17.76
CA ASP A 388 -1.99 -24.38 -18.88
C ASP A 388 -0.96 -23.49 -19.64
N GLY A 389 -0.54 -22.41 -19.00
CA GLY A 389 0.44 -21.46 -19.53
C GLY A 389 -0.21 -20.24 -20.23
N PRO A 390 0.60 -19.42 -20.92
CA PRO A 390 0.15 -18.11 -21.41
C PRO A 390 -0.77 -18.17 -22.63
N GLY A 391 -1.15 -19.32 -23.11
CA GLY A 391 -1.91 -19.49 -24.35
C GLY A 391 -1.17 -18.95 -25.59
N LYS A 392 -1.60 -19.36 -26.78
CA LYS A 392 -1.01 -18.90 -28.04
C LYS A 392 -1.51 -17.54 -28.46
#